data_feba63f071346c549696ec0cd83ff737
#
_entry.id   feba63f071346c549696ec0cd83ff737
#
_cell.length_a   1.000
_cell.length_b   1.000
_cell.length_c   1.000
_cell.angle_alpha   90.00
_cell.angle_beta   90.00
_cell.angle_gamma   90.00
#
_symmetry.space_group_name_H-M   'P 1'
#
loop_
_entity.id
_entity.type
_entity.pdbx_description
1 polymer ?
#
loop_
_entity_poly.entity_id
_entity_poly.type
_entity_poly.pdbx_seq_one_letter_code
_entity_poly.pdbx_strand_id
1 'polypeptide(L)'
;TEAEGDFDKAMEIIRKKGQAVAAKRSEREASEGCVLAKTTGDRAVIVALKCETDFVAQNADFVKLTQDILDLAVANKCATLDEVKALPMGNGTVQDAVTDRSGITGEKMELDGYMTVEGVSTAVYNHMNRNGLCTIVAFNKPVDEQLAKQVAMQIAAMNPIAIDEDGVSEEIKQKEIEVAIEKTKAEQVQKAVEAALKKANINPAHVDSEEHMESNMAKGWITAEDVAKAKEIIATVSAEKAAHLPEQMIQNIAKGRLAKFLKEVCLLNQEDIMDGKKTVREVLTAADPELKIVDFKRFTLKAE
;
A
#
# COMPACT_ATOMS: atom_id res chain seq x y z
N THR A 1 -0.33 22.77 41.36
CA THR A 1 -0.90 22.08 40.18
C THR A 1 -2.37 22.47 40.01
N GLU A 2 -2.86 22.66 38.78
CA GLU A 2 -4.23 23.13 38.48
C GLU A 2 -5.34 22.25 39.07
N ALA A 3 -5.07 20.98 39.34
CA ALA A 3 -6.02 20.01 39.90
C ALA A 3 -5.97 19.89 41.44
N GLU A 4 -5.05 20.59 42.11
CA GLU A 4 -4.93 20.61 43.58
C GLU A 4 -4.85 19.23 44.25
N GLY A 5 -4.38 18.20 43.53
CA GLY A 5 -4.27 16.82 43.97
C GLY A 5 -5.52 15.95 43.71
N ASP A 6 -6.58 16.49 43.12
CA ASP A 6 -7.75 15.77 42.74
C ASP A 6 -7.56 15.07 41.39
N PHE A 7 -7.65 13.73 41.39
CA PHE A 7 -7.42 12.91 40.20
C PHE A 7 -8.49 13.14 39.12
N ASP A 8 -9.77 13.18 39.50
CA ASP A 8 -10.87 13.33 38.54
C ASP A 8 -10.81 14.70 37.87
N LYS A 9 -10.51 15.76 38.64
CA LYS A 9 -10.28 17.10 38.12
C LYS A 9 -9.05 17.16 37.20
N ALA A 10 -7.99 16.42 37.50
CA ALA A 10 -6.81 16.33 36.64
C ALA A 10 -7.16 15.67 35.31
N MET A 11 -7.94 14.57 35.32
CA MET A 11 -8.39 13.89 34.11
C MET A 11 -9.31 14.76 33.25
N GLU A 12 -10.19 15.53 33.87
CA GLU A 12 -11.04 16.49 33.15
C GLU A 12 -10.21 17.58 32.43
N ILE A 13 -9.21 18.11 33.10
CA ILE A 13 -8.28 19.10 32.52
C ILE A 13 -7.52 18.48 31.34
N ILE A 14 -7.00 17.27 31.48
CA ILE A 14 -6.30 16.57 30.41
C ILE A 14 -7.22 16.34 29.21
N ARG A 15 -8.45 15.92 29.42
CA ARG A 15 -9.45 15.69 28.36
C ARG A 15 -9.80 16.98 27.63
N LYS A 16 -10.02 18.06 28.33
CA LYS A 16 -10.23 19.41 27.73
C LYS A 16 -9.03 19.85 26.90
N LYS A 17 -7.80 19.61 27.38
CA LYS A 17 -6.58 19.86 26.60
C LYS A 17 -6.53 19.01 25.33
N GLY A 18 -6.85 17.71 25.43
CA GLY A 18 -6.91 16.81 24.27
C GLY A 18 -7.92 17.25 23.21
N GLN A 19 -9.12 17.64 23.63
CA GLN A 19 -10.15 18.21 22.74
C GLN A 19 -9.66 19.51 22.07
N ALA A 20 -9.01 20.40 22.82
CA ALA A 20 -8.44 21.62 22.29
C ALA A 20 -7.29 21.36 21.30
N VAL A 21 -6.44 20.36 21.56
CA VAL A 21 -5.39 19.92 20.62
C VAL A 21 -6.02 19.37 19.35
N ALA A 22 -7.01 18.47 19.46
CA ALA A 22 -7.72 17.90 18.32
C ALA A 22 -8.35 19.00 17.43
N ALA A 23 -9.02 19.99 18.04
CA ALA A 23 -9.62 21.11 17.32
C ALA A 23 -8.57 22.02 16.66
N LYS A 24 -7.48 22.34 17.38
CA LYS A 24 -6.43 23.26 16.91
C LYS A 24 -5.53 22.64 15.84
N ARG A 25 -5.42 21.30 15.83
CA ARG A 25 -4.54 20.52 14.93
C ARG A 25 -5.31 19.63 13.97
N SER A 26 -6.61 19.91 13.76
CA SER A 26 -7.49 19.12 12.86
C SER A 26 -6.93 19.00 11.44
N GLU A 27 -6.27 20.04 10.94
CA GLU A 27 -5.67 20.07 9.59
C GLU A 27 -4.27 19.45 9.51
N ARG A 28 -3.68 19.07 10.65
CA ARG A 28 -2.39 18.38 10.65
C ARG A 28 -2.55 16.92 10.30
N GLU A 29 -1.55 16.38 9.61
CA GLU A 29 -1.48 14.97 9.29
C GLU A 29 -0.86 14.17 10.44
N ALA A 30 -1.53 13.11 10.87
CA ALA A 30 -0.99 12.10 11.76
C ALA A 30 -0.44 10.95 10.90
N SER A 31 0.82 11.05 10.48
CA SER A 31 1.47 10.10 9.57
C SER A 31 2.36 9.08 10.27
N GLU A 32 2.69 9.31 11.52
CA GLU A 32 3.42 8.39 12.37
C GLU A 32 2.47 7.61 13.29
N GLY A 33 2.95 6.61 14.01
CA GLY A 33 2.10 5.86 14.94
C GLY A 33 2.61 4.48 15.30
N CYS A 34 1.69 3.67 15.83
CA CYS A 34 1.93 2.30 16.25
C CYS A 34 0.86 1.38 15.66
N VAL A 35 1.29 0.40 14.88
CA VAL A 35 0.46 -0.65 14.30
C VAL A 35 0.80 -1.96 15.00
N LEU A 36 -0.18 -2.59 15.62
CA LEU A 36 -0.04 -3.86 16.32
C LEU A 36 -1.05 -4.87 15.82
N ALA A 37 -0.69 -6.15 15.87
CA ALA A 37 -1.56 -7.24 15.49
C ALA A 37 -1.54 -8.36 16.53
N LYS A 38 -2.67 -9.05 16.67
CA LYS A 38 -2.83 -10.18 17.59
C LYS A 38 -3.73 -11.24 16.98
N THR A 39 -3.38 -12.51 17.23
CA THR A 39 -4.22 -13.68 16.90
C THR A 39 -4.74 -14.35 18.17
N THR A 40 -5.96 -14.87 18.07
CA THR A 40 -6.56 -15.78 19.06
C THR A 40 -6.71 -17.21 18.53
N GLY A 41 -6.07 -17.51 17.41
CA GLY A 41 -6.13 -18.79 16.72
C GLY A 41 -7.07 -18.75 15.52
N ASP A 42 -8.35 -18.54 15.74
CA ASP A 42 -9.41 -18.46 14.70
C ASP A 42 -9.67 -17.04 14.19
N ARG A 43 -9.14 -16.04 14.87
CA ARG A 43 -9.30 -14.63 14.53
C ARG A 43 -8.00 -13.86 14.71
N ALA A 44 -7.70 -12.98 13.77
CA ALA A 44 -6.58 -12.04 13.88
C ALA A 44 -7.06 -10.61 13.68
N VAL A 45 -6.43 -9.68 14.38
CA VAL A 45 -6.83 -8.28 14.47
C VAL A 45 -5.59 -7.38 14.30
N ILE A 46 -5.75 -6.29 13.55
CA ILE A 46 -4.81 -5.16 13.50
C ILE A 46 -5.48 -3.94 14.12
N VAL A 47 -4.73 -3.20 14.93
CA VAL A 47 -5.07 -1.86 15.42
C VAL A 47 -3.94 -0.91 15.05
N ALA A 48 -4.28 0.28 14.55
CA ALA A 48 -3.34 1.35 14.31
C ALA A 48 -3.77 2.64 15.03
N LEU A 49 -2.92 3.11 15.93
CA LEU A 49 -3.02 4.41 16.58
C LEU A 49 -1.97 5.34 15.98
N LYS A 50 -2.43 6.43 15.39
CA LYS A 50 -1.57 7.41 14.72
C LYS A 50 -1.28 8.63 15.58
N CYS A 51 -0.14 9.27 15.34
CA CYS A 51 0.31 10.52 15.94
C CYS A 51 1.13 11.34 14.93
N GLU A 52 1.57 12.55 15.32
CA GLU A 52 2.29 13.43 14.39
C GLU A 52 3.77 13.08 14.25
N THR A 53 4.44 12.61 15.33
CA THR A 53 5.90 12.38 15.33
C THR A 53 6.28 10.96 15.72
N ASP A 54 7.43 10.54 15.22
CA ASP A 54 8.06 9.28 15.58
C ASP A 54 8.48 9.21 17.05
N PHE A 55 8.81 10.34 17.68
CA PHE A 55 9.11 10.43 19.11
C PHE A 55 7.91 9.97 19.96
N VAL A 56 6.71 10.42 19.64
CA VAL A 56 5.50 9.99 20.34
C VAL A 56 5.16 8.53 19.97
N ALA A 57 5.31 8.15 18.71
CA ALA A 57 5.05 6.78 18.24
C ALA A 57 5.90 5.72 18.97
N GLN A 58 7.14 6.07 19.35
CA GLN A 58 8.08 5.20 20.08
C GLN A 58 7.94 5.29 21.61
N ASN A 59 7.15 6.22 22.12
CA ASN A 59 6.94 6.36 23.56
C ASN A 59 6.25 5.12 24.14
N ALA A 60 6.80 4.60 25.24
CA ALA A 60 6.30 3.36 25.85
C ALA A 60 4.82 3.43 26.24
N ASP A 61 4.33 4.57 26.74
CA ASP A 61 2.93 4.73 27.11
C ASP A 61 2.02 4.79 25.87
N PHE A 62 2.50 5.33 24.75
CA PHE A 62 1.76 5.34 23.49
C PHE A 62 1.63 3.92 22.90
N VAL A 63 2.73 3.17 22.90
CA VAL A 63 2.74 1.76 22.47
C VAL A 63 1.86 0.93 23.40
N LYS A 64 1.94 1.17 24.73
CA LYS A 64 1.07 0.49 25.69
C LYS A 64 -0.41 0.79 25.48
N LEU A 65 -0.77 2.04 25.23
CA LEU A 65 -2.16 2.40 24.91
C LEU A 65 -2.64 1.66 23.67
N THR A 66 -1.83 1.58 22.62
CA THR A 66 -2.17 0.82 21.41
C THR A 66 -2.37 -0.66 21.71
N GLN A 67 -1.51 -1.26 22.52
CA GLN A 67 -1.63 -2.65 22.96
C GLN A 67 -2.91 -2.89 23.80
N ASP A 68 -3.20 -2.00 24.73
CA ASP A 68 -4.40 -2.10 25.57
C ASP A 68 -5.69 -2.00 24.72
N ILE A 69 -5.70 -1.12 23.71
CA ILE A 69 -6.81 -1.01 22.75
C ILE A 69 -6.96 -2.30 21.94
N LEU A 70 -5.85 -2.85 21.43
CA LEU A 70 -5.84 -4.11 20.70
C LEU A 70 -6.39 -5.25 21.55
N ASP A 71 -5.95 -5.37 22.79
CA ASP A 71 -6.41 -6.42 23.72
C ASP A 71 -7.91 -6.31 24.04
N LEU A 72 -8.41 -5.09 24.24
CA LEU A 72 -9.85 -4.84 24.42
C LEU A 72 -10.66 -5.19 23.16
N ALA A 73 -10.20 -4.78 21.99
CA ALA A 73 -10.87 -5.07 20.72
C ALA A 73 -10.95 -6.58 20.45
N VAL A 74 -9.88 -7.31 20.74
CA VAL A 74 -9.81 -8.77 20.64
C VAL A 74 -10.77 -9.44 21.62
N ALA A 75 -10.74 -9.04 22.90
CA ALA A 75 -11.59 -9.62 23.95
C ALA A 75 -13.09 -9.41 23.68
N ASN A 76 -13.46 -8.28 23.10
CA ASN A 76 -14.85 -7.93 22.79
C ASN A 76 -15.29 -8.33 21.38
N LYS A 77 -14.42 -8.93 20.57
CA LYS A 77 -14.70 -9.37 19.20
C LYS A 77 -15.37 -8.28 18.35
N CYS A 78 -14.89 -7.04 18.46
CA CYS A 78 -15.44 -5.90 17.73
C CYS A 78 -15.43 -6.17 16.22
N ALA A 79 -16.51 -5.81 15.53
CA ALA A 79 -16.62 -5.92 14.09
C ALA A 79 -16.14 -4.66 13.38
N THR A 80 -16.27 -3.49 14.01
CA THR A 80 -15.98 -2.19 13.42
C THR A 80 -15.06 -1.33 14.28
N LEU A 81 -14.44 -0.34 13.66
CA LEU A 81 -13.64 0.67 14.36
C LEU A 81 -14.48 1.47 15.37
N ASP A 82 -15.72 1.80 15.01
CA ASP A 82 -16.62 2.56 15.90
C ASP A 82 -16.96 1.77 17.16
N GLU A 83 -17.13 0.45 17.05
CA GLU A 83 -17.31 -0.43 18.24
C GLU A 83 -16.07 -0.40 19.13
N VAL A 84 -14.86 -0.42 18.55
CA VAL A 84 -13.60 -0.31 19.32
C VAL A 84 -13.53 1.04 20.05
N LYS A 85 -13.81 2.14 19.36
CA LYS A 85 -13.79 3.49 19.96
C LYS A 85 -14.76 3.65 21.13
N ALA A 86 -15.89 2.95 21.09
CA ALA A 86 -16.93 3.01 22.10
C ALA A 86 -16.69 2.08 23.32
N LEU A 87 -15.69 1.18 23.26
CA LEU A 87 -15.40 0.26 24.38
C LEU A 87 -15.05 1.02 25.64
N PRO A 88 -15.51 0.56 26.80
CA PRO A 88 -15.11 1.12 28.09
C PRO A 88 -13.59 0.96 28.31
N MET A 89 -12.92 2.04 28.69
CA MET A 89 -11.50 2.06 29.01
C MET A 89 -11.24 3.12 30.09
N GLY A 90 -10.74 2.70 31.26
CA GLY A 90 -10.53 3.60 32.39
C GLY A 90 -11.84 4.27 32.82
N ASN A 91 -11.83 5.59 32.96
CA ASN A 91 -13.00 6.39 33.35
C ASN A 91 -13.81 6.92 32.15
N GLY A 92 -13.66 6.31 30.98
CA GLY A 92 -14.36 6.71 29.76
C GLY A 92 -14.38 5.59 28.74
N THR A 93 -14.22 6.00 27.48
CA THR A 93 -14.13 5.08 26.33
C THR A 93 -12.69 5.02 25.79
N VAL A 94 -12.46 4.09 24.86
CA VAL A 94 -11.20 4.05 24.09
C VAL A 94 -10.94 5.38 23.40
N GLN A 95 -11.96 6.00 22.77
CA GLN A 95 -11.82 7.31 22.14
C GLN A 95 -11.45 8.40 23.18
N ASP A 96 -12.00 8.34 24.39
CA ASP A 96 -11.62 9.25 25.47
C ASP A 96 -10.15 9.07 25.87
N ALA A 97 -9.66 7.83 25.97
CA ALA A 97 -8.26 7.55 26.28
C ALA A 97 -7.30 8.06 25.20
N VAL A 98 -7.68 7.98 23.94
CA VAL A 98 -6.91 8.57 22.82
C VAL A 98 -6.88 10.09 22.93
N THR A 99 -8.01 10.72 23.24
CA THR A 99 -8.13 12.18 23.45
C THR A 99 -7.29 12.63 24.66
N ASP A 100 -7.34 11.89 25.77
CA ASP A 100 -6.56 12.18 26.97
C ASP A 100 -5.06 12.11 26.67
N ARG A 101 -4.61 11.11 25.89
CA ARG A 101 -3.21 11.00 25.47
C ARG A 101 -2.77 12.14 24.57
N SER A 102 -3.64 12.59 23.67
CA SER A 102 -3.41 13.80 22.87
C SER A 102 -3.22 15.05 23.75
N GLY A 103 -3.98 15.17 24.83
CA GLY A 103 -3.84 16.25 25.81
C GLY A 103 -2.51 16.22 26.57
N ILE A 104 -1.99 15.02 26.86
CA ILE A 104 -0.70 14.82 27.55
C ILE A 104 0.47 15.19 26.64
N THR A 105 0.46 14.71 25.40
CA THR A 105 1.57 14.88 24.44
C THR A 105 1.53 16.20 23.69
N GLY A 106 0.34 16.79 23.55
CA GLY A 106 0.12 17.97 22.72
C GLY A 106 0.10 17.69 21.21
N GLU A 107 0.04 16.42 20.79
CA GLU A 107 -0.05 16.01 19.39
C GLU A 107 -1.45 15.52 19.02
N LYS A 108 -1.82 15.68 17.74
CA LYS A 108 -3.00 15.03 17.16
C LYS A 108 -2.82 13.52 17.22
N MET A 109 -3.87 12.83 17.64
CA MET A 109 -3.92 11.36 17.63
C MET A 109 -5.21 10.89 16.97
N GLU A 110 -5.10 9.82 16.20
CA GLU A 110 -6.22 9.19 15.50
C GLU A 110 -6.14 7.67 15.63
N LEU A 111 -7.20 7.08 16.18
CA LEU A 111 -7.43 5.65 16.07
C LEU A 111 -8.25 5.43 14.78
N ASP A 112 -7.57 5.12 13.68
CA ASP A 112 -8.21 5.01 12.36
C ASP A 112 -7.97 3.68 11.66
N GLY A 113 -7.08 2.84 12.18
CA GLY A 113 -6.78 1.52 11.66
C GLY A 113 -7.39 0.41 12.52
N TYR A 114 -8.34 -0.32 11.96
CA TYR A 114 -8.91 -1.54 12.53
C TYR A 114 -9.25 -2.53 11.43
N MET A 115 -8.62 -3.70 11.47
CA MET A 115 -8.83 -4.76 10.48
C MET A 115 -8.90 -6.11 11.17
N THR A 116 -9.73 -7.00 10.63
CA THR A 116 -9.90 -8.36 11.16
C THR A 116 -9.95 -9.38 10.04
N VAL A 117 -9.49 -10.59 10.32
CA VAL A 117 -9.71 -11.80 9.51
C VAL A 117 -10.13 -12.94 10.43
N GLU A 118 -10.95 -13.85 9.90
CA GLU A 118 -11.43 -15.05 10.59
C GLU A 118 -11.25 -16.29 9.72
N GLY A 119 -10.91 -17.41 10.34
CA GLY A 119 -10.74 -18.69 9.69
C GLY A 119 -10.56 -19.82 10.69
N VAL A 120 -10.20 -21.00 10.22
CA VAL A 120 -9.90 -22.14 11.13
C VAL A 120 -8.57 -21.89 11.86
N SER A 121 -7.62 -21.24 11.19
CA SER A 121 -6.39 -20.74 11.81
C SER A 121 -6.02 -19.38 11.22
N THR A 122 -5.27 -18.59 11.99
CA THR A 122 -4.81 -17.27 11.58
C THR A 122 -3.35 -17.07 11.97
N ALA A 123 -2.67 -16.15 11.26
CA ALA A 123 -1.32 -15.72 11.61
C ALA A 123 -1.20 -14.20 11.52
N VAL A 124 -0.24 -13.67 12.26
CA VAL A 124 0.08 -12.23 12.29
C VAL A 124 1.58 -12.04 12.07
N TYR A 125 1.92 -10.90 11.49
CA TYR A 125 3.31 -10.49 11.33
C TYR A 125 3.45 -8.98 11.55
N ASN A 126 4.39 -8.61 12.41
CA ASN A 126 4.80 -7.22 12.62
C ASN A 126 6.17 -7.05 11.96
N HIS A 127 6.23 -6.25 10.90
CA HIS A 127 7.43 -6.13 10.08
C HIS A 127 8.61 -5.56 10.87
N MET A 128 9.66 -6.37 10.98
CA MET A 128 10.89 -6.05 11.73
C MET A 128 10.65 -5.65 13.19
N ASN A 129 9.49 -5.94 13.76
CA ASN A 129 9.06 -5.51 15.10
C ASN A 129 9.13 -3.97 15.30
N ARG A 130 8.88 -3.21 14.23
CA ARG A 130 8.96 -1.74 14.26
C ARG A 130 7.60 -1.06 14.44
N ASN A 131 6.51 -1.84 14.54
CA ASN A 131 5.15 -1.33 14.76
C ASN A 131 4.67 -0.33 13.69
N GLY A 132 5.23 -0.39 12.48
CA GLY A 132 4.85 0.49 11.37
C GLY A 132 4.08 -0.22 10.25
N LEU A 133 4.18 -1.55 10.19
CA LEU A 133 3.49 -2.39 9.23
C LEU A 133 3.15 -3.73 9.88
N CYS A 134 1.88 -4.10 9.84
CA CYS A 134 1.40 -5.41 10.26
C CYS A 134 0.56 -6.07 9.18
N THR A 135 0.59 -7.39 9.15
CA THR A 135 -0.26 -8.24 8.32
C THR A 135 -0.93 -9.32 9.13
N ILE A 136 -2.12 -9.69 8.70
CA ILE A 136 -2.90 -10.80 9.24
C ILE A 136 -3.43 -11.65 8.11
N VAL A 137 -3.50 -12.95 8.30
CA VAL A 137 -3.97 -13.92 7.31
C VAL A 137 -4.78 -15.02 7.98
N ALA A 138 -5.84 -15.46 7.32
CA ALA A 138 -6.70 -16.55 7.76
C ALA A 138 -6.67 -17.71 6.76
N PHE A 139 -6.73 -18.93 7.28
CA PHE A 139 -6.70 -20.18 6.54
C PHE A 139 -7.95 -21.02 6.83
N ASN A 140 -8.31 -21.90 5.88
CA ASN A 140 -9.44 -22.83 5.99
C ASN A 140 -9.14 -24.08 6.81
N LYS A 141 -7.88 -24.29 7.21
CA LYS A 141 -7.39 -25.46 7.96
C LYS A 141 -6.33 -25.03 8.96
N PRO A 142 -6.02 -25.86 9.97
CA PRO A 142 -4.82 -25.67 10.77
C PRO A 142 -3.57 -25.66 9.90
N VAL A 143 -2.66 -24.75 10.17
CA VAL A 143 -1.41 -24.56 9.40
C VAL A 143 -0.24 -24.62 10.36
N ASP A 144 0.87 -25.18 9.90
CA ASP A 144 2.15 -25.07 10.59
C ASP A 144 2.50 -23.60 10.85
N GLU A 145 2.91 -23.28 12.07
CA GLU A 145 3.17 -21.91 12.51
C GLU A 145 4.20 -21.19 11.65
N GLN A 146 5.25 -21.90 11.23
CA GLN A 146 6.31 -21.34 10.40
C GLN A 146 5.79 -21.00 9.00
N LEU A 147 5.02 -21.89 8.39
CA LEU A 147 4.39 -21.65 7.09
C LEU A 147 3.39 -20.49 7.16
N ALA A 148 2.54 -20.46 8.19
CA ALA A 148 1.57 -19.39 8.38
C ALA A 148 2.24 -18.02 8.53
N LYS A 149 3.33 -17.95 9.29
CA LYS A 149 4.14 -16.74 9.44
C LYS A 149 4.81 -16.34 8.13
N GLN A 150 5.31 -17.30 7.36
CA GLN A 150 5.91 -17.05 6.05
C GLN A 150 4.91 -16.40 5.09
N VAL A 151 3.64 -16.86 5.07
CA VAL A 151 2.58 -16.23 4.26
C VAL A 151 2.30 -14.80 4.74
N ALA A 152 2.23 -14.56 6.05
CA ALA A 152 2.05 -13.21 6.58
C ALA A 152 3.23 -12.28 6.21
N MET A 153 4.47 -12.79 6.20
CA MET A 153 5.65 -12.07 5.72
C MET A 153 5.60 -11.78 4.22
N GLN A 154 5.11 -12.72 3.41
CA GLN A 154 4.89 -12.56 1.98
C GLN A 154 3.96 -11.37 1.71
N ILE A 155 2.83 -11.30 2.42
CA ILE A 155 1.86 -10.21 2.31
C ILE A 155 2.50 -8.87 2.67
N ALA A 156 3.32 -8.83 3.71
CA ALA A 156 4.03 -7.62 4.11
C ALA A 156 5.01 -7.13 3.05
N ALA A 157 5.78 -8.05 2.46
CA ALA A 157 6.85 -7.74 1.52
C ALA A 157 6.33 -7.41 0.11
N MET A 158 5.31 -8.13 -0.37
CA MET A 158 4.89 -8.09 -1.77
C MET A 158 3.57 -7.34 -2.00
N ASN A 159 2.93 -6.85 -0.94
CA ASN A 159 1.71 -6.03 -1.00
C ASN A 159 0.66 -6.52 -2.03
N PRO A 160 0.18 -7.78 -1.96
CA PRO A 160 -0.83 -8.26 -2.87
C PRO A 160 -2.16 -7.54 -2.65
N ILE A 161 -2.96 -7.38 -3.71
CA ILE A 161 -4.30 -6.77 -3.64
C ILE A 161 -5.42 -7.80 -3.58
N ALA A 162 -5.14 -9.05 -3.91
CA ALA A 162 -6.11 -10.15 -3.91
C ALA A 162 -5.41 -11.49 -3.60
N ILE A 163 -6.20 -12.49 -3.21
CA ILE A 163 -5.69 -13.85 -2.98
C ILE A 163 -5.30 -14.49 -4.31
N ASP A 164 -6.18 -14.40 -5.31
CA ASP A 164 -6.02 -14.93 -6.67
C ASP A 164 -6.68 -13.99 -7.70
N GLU A 165 -6.71 -14.42 -8.96
CA GLU A 165 -7.23 -13.63 -10.08
C GLU A 165 -8.74 -13.35 -9.96
N ASP A 166 -9.50 -14.24 -9.32
CA ASP A 166 -10.94 -14.07 -9.11
C ASP A 166 -11.24 -12.94 -8.12
N GLY A 167 -10.32 -12.64 -7.23
CA GLY A 167 -10.39 -11.53 -6.28
C GLY A 167 -10.06 -10.16 -6.87
N VAL A 168 -9.56 -10.09 -8.11
CA VAL A 168 -9.30 -8.83 -8.82
C VAL A 168 -10.54 -8.47 -9.63
N SER A 169 -11.12 -7.28 -9.38
CA SER A 169 -12.33 -6.85 -10.09
C SER A 169 -12.09 -6.70 -11.59
N GLU A 170 -13.14 -6.95 -12.39
CA GLU A 170 -13.09 -6.75 -13.85
C GLU A 170 -12.78 -5.30 -14.21
N GLU A 171 -13.20 -4.33 -13.40
CA GLU A 171 -12.87 -2.91 -13.57
C GLU A 171 -11.36 -2.67 -13.49
N ILE A 172 -10.68 -3.25 -12.48
CA ILE A 172 -9.23 -3.14 -12.33
C ILE A 172 -8.53 -3.81 -13.52
N LYS A 173 -8.95 -5.00 -13.92
CA LYS A 173 -8.39 -5.72 -15.08
C LYS A 173 -8.55 -4.92 -16.37
N GLN A 174 -9.74 -4.36 -16.60
CA GLN A 174 -10.03 -3.56 -17.79
C GLN A 174 -9.19 -2.30 -17.83
N LYS A 175 -9.07 -1.59 -16.71
CA LYS A 175 -8.24 -0.40 -16.60
C LYS A 175 -6.76 -0.72 -16.88
N GLU A 176 -6.26 -1.85 -16.38
CA GLU A 176 -4.89 -2.30 -16.64
C GLU A 176 -4.67 -2.63 -18.11
N ILE A 177 -5.66 -3.26 -18.77
CA ILE A 177 -5.64 -3.52 -20.23
C ILE A 177 -5.58 -2.20 -21.00
N GLU A 178 -6.42 -1.22 -20.66
CA GLU A 178 -6.46 0.10 -21.33
C GLU A 178 -5.13 0.83 -21.22
N VAL A 179 -4.56 0.89 -20.01
CA VAL A 179 -3.23 1.48 -19.78
C VAL A 179 -2.15 0.73 -20.57
N ALA A 180 -2.20 -0.60 -20.61
CA ALA A 180 -1.27 -1.41 -21.37
C ALA A 180 -1.37 -1.18 -22.88
N ILE A 181 -2.59 -1.00 -23.41
CA ILE A 181 -2.83 -0.67 -24.81
C ILE A 181 -2.24 0.69 -25.15
N GLU A 182 -2.57 1.73 -24.38
CA GLU A 182 -2.05 3.10 -24.61
C GLU A 182 -0.53 3.13 -24.56
N LYS A 183 0.06 2.51 -23.55
CA LYS A 183 1.52 2.42 -23.43
C LYS A 183 2.16 1.69 -24.60
N THR A 184 1.55 0.57 -25.04
CA THR A 184 2.03 -0.20 -26.19
C THR A 184 1.96 0.61 -27.47
N LYS A 185 0.86 1.33 -27.71
CA LYS A 185 0.73 2.23 -28.86
C LYS A 185 1.80 3.30 -28.86
N ALA A 186 2.01 3.98 -27.75
CA ALA A 186 3.02 5.00 -27.60
C ALA A 186 4.45 4.46 -27.88
N GLU A 187 4.79 3.29 -27.32
CA GLU A 187 6.08 2.64 -27.55
C GLU A 187 6.30 2.25 -29.02
N GLN A 188 5.26 1.78 -29.71
CA GLN A 188 5.35 1.42 -31.14
C GLN A 188 5.55 2.65 -32.02
N VAL A 189 4.85 3.75 -31.70
CA VAL A 189 5.03 5.04 -32.38
C VAL A 189 6.44 5.57 -32.15
N GLN A 190 6.90 5.59 -30.92
CA GLN A 190 8.24 6.04 -30.56
C GLN A 190 9.34 5.26 -31.30
N LYS A 191 9.26 3.93 -31.32
CA LYS A 191 10.21 3.07 -32.05
C LYS A 191 10.23 3.36 -33.53
N ALA A 192 9.07 3.62 -34.15
CA ALA A 192 8.99 3.98 -35.56
C ALA A 192 9.63 5.35 -35.85
N VAL A 193 9.39 6.34 -34.99
CA VAL A 193 9.99 7.67 -35.07
C VAL A 193 11.51 7.59 -34.92
N GLU A 194 12.00 6.88 -33.89
CA GLU A 194 13.45 6.70 -33.70
C GLU A 194 14.13 6.04 -34.90
N ALA A 195 13.49 5.00 -35.44
CA ALA A 195 14.00 4.33 -36.65
C ALA A 195 14.06 5.27 -37.87
N ALA A 196 13.03 6.10 -38.06
CA ALA A 196 13.00 7.08 -39.17
C ALA A 196 14.01 8.18 -38.98
N LEU A 197 14.22 8.69 -37.75
CA LEU A 197 15.26 9.67 -37.45
C LEU A 197 16.66 9.11 -37.69
N LYS A 198 16.96 7.92 -37.22
CA LYS A 198 18.24 7.23 -37.49
C LYS A 198 18.50 7.04 -39.00
N LYS A 199 17.45 6.68 -39.74
CA LYS A 199 17.54 6.56 -41.22
C LYS A 199 17.84 7.89 -41.94
N ALA A 200 17.41 8.99 -41.32
CA ALA A 200 17.73 10.35 -41.77
C ALA A 200 19.06 10.89 -41.23
N ASN A 201 19.87 10.06 -40.57
CA ASN A 201 21.12 10.42 -39.88
C ASN A 201 20.95 11.45 -38.75
N ILE A 202 19.80 11.48 -38.10
CA ILE A 202 19.53 12.32 -36.94
C ILE A 202 19.53 11.41 -35.69
N ASN A 203 20.31 11.80 -34.67
CA ASN A 203 20.28 11.08 -33.38
C ASN A 203 18.99 11.39 -32.65
N PRO A 204 18.10 10.38 -32.37
CA PRO A 204 16.84 10.60 -31.68
C PRO A 204 16.97 11.32 -30.33
N ALA A 205 18.03 11.05 -29.57
CA ALA A 205 18.27 11.68 -28.27
C ALA A 205 18.59 13.19 -28.37
N HIS A 206 18.92 13.70 -29.54
CA HIS A 206 19.18 15.13 -29.74
C HIS A 206 17.91 15.93 -30.04
N VAL A 207 16.80 15.25 -30.36
CA VAL A 207 15.55 15.84 -30.87
C VAL A 207 14.30 15.29 -30.17
N ASP A 208 14.47 14.69 -29.02
CA ASP A 208 13.38 14.05 -28.24
C ASP A 208 12.49 15.05 -27.47
N SER A 209 12.97 16.31 -27.34
CA SER A 209 12.20 17.42 -26.77
C SER A 209 12.61 18.74 -27.37
N GLU A 210 11.75 19.76 -27.29
CA GLU A 210 12.07 21.14 -27.72
C GLU A 210 13.32 21.66 -26.99
N GLU A 211 13.42 21.44 -25.69
CA GLU A 211 14.56 21.85 -24.87
C GLU A 211 15.87 21.20 -25.34
N HIS A 212 15.85 19.91 -25.66
CA HIS A 212 17.02 19.22 -26.22
C HIS A 212 17.36 19.70 -27.60
N MET A 213 16.39 19.99 -28.45
CA MET A 213 16.63 20.58 -29.78
C MET A 213 17.36 21.93 -29.66
N GLU A 214 16.88 22.84 -28.82
CA GLU A 214 17.47 24.15 -28.58
C GLU A 214 18.89 24.04 -27.99
N SER A 215 19.05 23.23 -26.95
CA SER A 215 20.34 23.01 -26.29
C SER A 215 21.38 22.40 -27.24
N ASN A 216 20.99 21.42 -28.04
CA ASN A 216 21.91 20.74 -28.96
C ASN A 216 22.25 21.59 -30.20
N MET A 217 21.33 22.48 -30.64
CA MET A 217 21.68 23.52 -31.62
C MET A 217 22.71 24.51 -31.05
N ALA A 218 22.50 24.97 -29.82
CA ALA A 218 23.45 25.90 -29.19
C ALA A 218 24.86 25.30 -29.03
N LYS A 219 24.94 23.98 -28.83
CA LYS A 219 26.19 23.20 -28.74
C LYS A 219 26.81 22.90 -30.12
N GLY A 220 26.11 23.19 -31.21
CA GLY A 220 26.54 22.87 -32.57
C GLY A 220 26.49 21.38 -32.94
N TRP A 221 25.74 20.57 -32.18
CA TRP A 221 25.59 19.13 -32.43
C TRP A 221 24.57 18.82 -33.53
N ILE A 222 23.59 19.70 -33.70
CA ILE A 222 22.57 19.66 -34.76
C ILE A 222 22.36 21.03 -35.36
N THR A 223 21.88 21.08 -36.61
CA THR A 223 21.58 22.32 -37.31
C THR A 223 20.08 22.66 -37.22
N ALA A 224 19.74 23.91 -37.60
CA ALA A 224 18.33 24.30 -37.71
C ALA A 224 17.58 23.50 -38.80
N GLU A 225 18.29 23.08 -39.85
CA GLU A 225 17.74 22.20 -40.89
C GLU A 225 17.47 20.80 -40.35
N ASP A 226 18.36 20.23 -39.50
CA ASP A 226 18.14 18.95 -38.81
C ASP A 226 16.93 19.01 -37.91
N VAL A 227 16.72 20.09 -37.15
CA VAL A 227 15.56 20.29 -36.29
C VAL A 227 14.28 20.35 -37.11
N ALA A 228 14.24 21.12 -38.20
CA ALA A 228 13.06 21.21 -39.07
C ALA A 228 12.72 19.85 -39.68
N LYS A 229 13.70 19.12 -40.16
CA LYS A 229 13.55 17.76 -40.69
C LYS A 229 13.09 16.76 -39.61
N ALA A 230 13.65 16.85 -38.41
CA ALA A 230 13.24 16.02 -37.29
C ALA A 230 11.79 16.26 -36.93
N LYS A 231 11.33 17.50 -36.81
CA LYS A 231 9.93 17.85 -36.51
C LYS A 231 8.98 17.29 -37.58
N GLU A 232 9.32 17.38 -38.84
CA GLU A 232 8.55 16.82 -39.95
C GLU A 232 8.44 15.28 -39.83
N ILE A 233 9.57 14.60 -39.62
CA ILE A 233 9.63 13.15 -39.47
C ILE A 233 8.78 12.72 -38.24
N ILE A 234 8.98 13.38 -37.13
CA ILE A 234 8.22 13.06 -35.88
C ILE A 234 6.71 13.17 -36.11
N ALA A 235 6.27 14.31 -36.72
CA ALA A 235 4.84 14.52 -36.97
C ALA A 235 4.26 13.50 -37.97
N THR A 236 4.95 13.28 -39.11
CA THR A 236 4.46 12.40 -40.17
C THR A 236 4.45 10.95 -39.73
N VAL A 237 5.56 10.45 -39.19
CA VAL A 237 5.69 9.04 -38.79
C VAL A 237 4.81 8.72 -37.58
N SER A 238 4.64 9.65 -36.62
CA SER A 238 3.74 9.47 -35.51
C SER A 238 2.29 9.32 -35.98
N ALA A 239 1.82 10.17 -36.88
CA ALA A 239 0.46 10.11 -37.44
C ALA A 239 0.23 8.82 -38.25
N GLU A 240 1.14 8.48 -39.16
CA GLU A 240 1.05 7.27 -39.98
C GLU A 240 1.07 6.01 -39.12
N LYS A 241 1.98 5.92 -38.14
CA LYS A 241 2.09 4.76 -37.28
C LYS A 241 0.88 4.59 -36.38
N ALA A 242 0.40 5.68 -35.77
CA ALA A 242 -0.81 5.66 -34.93
C ALA A 242 -2.05 5.19 -35.71
N ALA A 243 -2.17 5.56 -36.99
CA ALA A 243 -3.27 5.15 -37.84
C ALA A 243 -3.23 3.67 -38.30
N HIS A 244 -2.04 3.07 -38.34
CA HIS A 244 -1.80 1.73 -38.93
C HIS A 244 -1.16 0.73 -37.94
N LEU A 245 -1.48 0.82 -36.66
CA LEU A 245 -1.01 -0.17 -35.68
C LEU A 245 -1.75 -1.50 -35.84
N PRO A 246 -1.03 -2.65 -35.88
CA PRO A 246 -1.66 -3.96 -35.91
C PRO A 246 -2.42 -4.25 -34.62
N GLU A 247 -3.74 -4.24 -34.69
CA GLU A 247 -4.61 -4.42 -33.50
C GLU A 247 -4.35 -5.75 -32.77
N GLN A 248 -4.18 -6.84 -33.52
CA GLN A 248 -3.92 -8.16 -32.95
C GLN A 248 -2.60 -8.18 -32.14
N MET A 249 -1.57 -7.50 -32.60
CA MET A 249 -0.30 -7.40 -31.88
C MET A 249 -0.49 -6.62 -30.57
N ILE A 250 -1.22 -5.50 -30.62
CA ILE A 250 -1.48 -4.68 -29.44
C ILE A 250 -2.27 -5.49 -28.39
N GLN A 251 -3.32 -6.19 -28.81
CA GLN A 251 -4.13 -7.04 -27.95
C GLN A 251 -3.30 -8.16 -27.30
N ASN A 252 -2.43 -8.80 -28.05
CA ASN A 252 -1.56 -9.85 -27.52
C ASN A 252 -0.57 -9.31 -26.46
N ILE A 253 0.01 -8.13 -26.71
CA ILE A 253 0.93 -7.50 -25.76
C ILE A 253 0.16 -7.04 -24.51
N ALA A 254 -1.04 -6.47 -24.68
CA ALA A 254 -1.89 -6.05 -23.56
C ALA A 254 -2.28 -7.24 -22.68
N LYS A 255 -2.66 -8.37 -23.27
CA LYS A 255 -2.94 -9.62 -22.55
C LYS A 255 -1.71 -10.13 -21.77
N GLY A 256 -0.53 -10.08 -22.39
CA GLY A 256 0.72 -10.46 -21.72
C GLY A 256 1.05 -9.56 -20.53
N ARG A 257 0.81 -8.27 -20.65
CA ARG A 257 1.00 -7.30 -19.55
C ARG A 257 -0.03 -7.51 -18.43
N LEU A 258 -1.30 -7.81 -18.77
CA LEU A 258 -2.31 -8.17 -17.77
C LEU A 258 -1.90 -9.42 -17.00
N ALA A 259 -1.45 -10.47 -17.71
CA ALA A 259 -0.98 -11.70 -17.08
C ALA A 259 0.19 -11.43 -16.11
N LYS A 260 1.13 -10.55 -16.49
CA LYS A 260 2.23 -10.12 -15.62
C LYS A 260 1.71 -9.36 -14.40
N PHE A 261 0.79 -8.41 -14.60
CA PHE A 261 0.16 -7.67 -13.50
C PHE A 261 -0.51 -8.61 -12.50
N LEU A 262 -1.33 -9.55 -12.96
CA LEU A 262 -2.00 -10.52 -12.09
C LEU A 262 -1.01 -11.42 -11.35
N LYS A 263 0.12 -11.77 -11.97
CA LYS A 263 1.20 -12.50 -11.30
C LYS A 263 1.85 -11.69 -10.17
N GLU A 264 1.95 -10.37 -10.31
CA GLU A 264 2.54 -9.47 -9.32
C GLU A 264 1.60 -9.14 -8.16
N VAL A 265 0.29 -8.99 -8.42
CA VAL A 265 -0.67 -8.50 -7.43
C VAL A 265 -1.51 -9.57 -6.75
N CYS A 266 -1.57 -10.79 -7.27
CA CYS A 266 -2.30 -11.90 -6.65
C CYS A 266 -1.37 -12.70 -5.76
N LEU A 267 -1.70 -12.79 -4.46
CA LEU A 267 -0.86 -13.46 -3.45
C LEU A 267 -0.42 -14.87 -3.87
N LEU A 268 -1.35 -15.69 -4.35
CA LEU A 268 -1.04 -17.07 -4.75
C LEU A 268 -0.15 -17.19 -5.99
N ASN A 269 -0.12 -16.16 -6.84
CA ASN A 269 0.65 -16.14 -8.09
C ASN A 269 2.03 -15.51 -7.92
N GLN A 270 2.27 -14.81 -6.81
CA GLN A 270 3.57 -14.19 -6.52
C GLN A 270 4.65 -15.26 -6.32
N GLU A 271 5.89 -14.91 -6.65
CA GLU A 271 7.04 -15.72 -6.27
C GLU A 271 7.19 -15.72 -4.75
N ASP A 272 7.39 -16.90 -4.17
CA ASP A 272 7.58 -17.04 -2.72
C ASP A 272 8.86 -16.36 -2.27
N ILE A 273 8.78 -15.53 -1.23
CA ILE A 273 9.94 -14.76 -0.73
C ILE A 273 11.06 -15.62 -0.15
N MET A 274 10.78 -16.86 0.22
CA MET A 274 11.78 -17.81 0.77
C MET A 274 12.34 -18.73 -0.31
N ASP A 275 11.53 -19.08 -1.32
CA ASP A 275 11.92 -19.89 -2.46
C ASP A 275 11.43 -19.25 -3.77
N GLY A 276 12.23 -18.32 -4.30
CA GLY A 276 11.89 -17.58 -5.52
C GLY A 276 11.72 -18.42 -6.79
N LYS A 277 11.87 -19.74 -6.71
CA LYS A 277 11.60 -20.66 -7.82
C LYS A 277 10.18 -21.22 -7.80
N LYS A 278 9.44 -20.99 -6.73
CA LYS A 278 8.06 -21.44 -6.53
C LYS A 278 7.13 -20.26 -6.33
N THR A 279 5.89 -20.43 -6.74
CA THR A 279 4.82 -19.50 -6.35
C THR A 279 4.31 -19.82 -4.94
N VAL A 280 3.67 -18.85 -4.30
CA VAL A 280 3.00 -19.08 -3.01
C VAL A 280 2.00 -20.23 -3.10
N ARG A 281 1.27 -20.34 -4.21
CA ARG A 281 0.35 -21.46 -4.49
C ARG A 281 1.06 -22.80 -4.43
N GLU A 282 2.21 -22.93 -5.09
CA GLU A 282 2.99 -24.18 -5.10
C GLU A 282 3.50 -24.55 -3.72
N VAL A 283 3.94 -23.57 -2.93
CA VAL A 283 4.38 -23.78 -1.55
C VAL A 283 3.23 -24.28 -0.67
N LEU A 284 2.05 -23.66 -0.75
CA LEU A 284 0.87 -24.08 0.02
C LEU A 284 0.37 -25.46 -0.40
N THR A 285 0.28 -25.71 -1.70
CA THR A 285 -0.17 -27.01 -2.26
C THR A 285 0.78 -28.15 -1.89
N ALA A 286 2.08 -27.90 -1.83
CA ALA A 286 3.07 -28.88 -1.39
C ALA A 286 2.92 -29.25 0.09
N ALA A 287 2.49 -28.30 0.94
CA ALA A 287 2.23 -28.55 2.35
C ALA A 287 0.91 -29.33 2.56
N ASP A 288 -0.16 -28.89 1.92
CA ASP A 288 -1.48 -29.53 1.93
C ASP A 288 -2.27 -29.07 0.68
N PRO A 289 -2.66 -29.99 -0.23
CA PRO A 289 -3.40 -29.63 -1.45
C PRO A 289 -4.76 -28.96 -1.22
N GLU A 290 -5.34 -29.14 -0.03
CA GLU A 290 -6.63 -28.54 0.34
C GLU A 290 -6.50 -27.28 1.20
N LEU A 291 -5.29 -26.84 1.50
CA LEU A 291 -5.03 -25.64 2.23
C LEU A 291 -5.33 -24.42 1.38
N LYS A 292 -6.18 -23.52 1.90
CA LYS A 292 -6.59 -22.29 1.22
C LYS A 292 -6.43 -21.09 2.16
N ILE A 293 -6.01 -19.98 1.60
CA ILE A 293 -6.10 -18.67 2.24
C ILE A 293 -7.56 -18.20 2.10
N VAL A 294 -8.16 -17.81 3.21
CA VAL A 294 -9.55 -17.34 3.29
C VAL A 294 -9.63 -15.83 3.13
N ASP A 295 -8.77 -15.11 3.84
CA ASP A 295 -8.70 -13.65 3.84
C ASP A 295 -7.32 -13.19 4.34
N PHE A 296 -6.94 -11.98 3.98
CA PHE A 296 -5.78 -11.31 4.55
C PHE A 296 -5.99 -9.81 4.60
N LYS A 297 -5.27 -9.14 5.51
CA LYS A 297 -5.21 -7.68 5.59
C LYS A 297 -3.77 -7.24 5.82
N ARG A 298 -3.46 -6.07 5.32
CA ARG A 298 -2.18 -5.39 5.51
C ARG A 298 -2.45 -3.93 5.88
N PHE A 299 -1.80 -3.45 6.90
CA PHE A 299 -1.83 -2.05 7.31
C PHE A 299 -0.41 -1.50 7.42
N THR A 300 -0.15 -0.38 6.78
CA THR A 300 1.12 0.35 6.86
C THR A 300 0.88 1.84 7.15
N LEU A 301 1.78 2.43 7.94
CA LEU A 301 1.79 3.89 8.18
C LEU A 301 2.43 4.65 7.02
N LYS A 302 3.27 3.98 6.22
CA LYS A 302 3.93 4.62 5.07
C LYS A 302 2.94 4.78 3.93
N ALA A 303 2.91 5.97 3.33
CA ALA A 303 2.28 6.16 2.03
C ALA A 303 2.99 5.29 0.99
N GLU A 304 2.21 4.54 0.21
CA GLU A 304 2.68 3.66 -0.88
C GLU A 304 2.38 4.27 -2.24
#